data_0bc12c59583ba3942007ea33061b044a
#
_entry.id   0bc12c59583ba3942007ea33061b044a
#
_cell.length_a   1.000
_cell.length_b   1.000
_cell.length_c   1.000
_cell.angle_alpha   90.00
_cell.angle_beta   90.00
_cell.angle_gamma   90.00
#
_symmetry.space_group_name_H-M   'P 1'
#
loop_
_entity.id
_entity.type
_entity.pdbx_description
1 polymer ?
#
loop_
_entity_poly.entity_id
_entity_poly.type
_entity_poly.pdbx_seq_one_letter_code
_entity_poly.pdbx_strand_id
1 'polypeptide(L)'
;IILQYQGEEHMSNHCNEKGKKLDVNNIKKFPTLHPRCGTAFIMIVIIVAILVFSIITPIILMIFPQLLDMNVFPRRVILILIRFSLLPLIAGISYELLKLGAKYEQNFIMKAFIAPGLLMQKITTKKPNKRQIEVAMAAVKKILQLEKYINIGIFVFF
;
A
#
# COMPACT_ATOMS: atom_id res chain seq x y z
N ILE A 1 0.81 -15.86 13.77
CA ILE A 1 0.02 -16.53 12.72
C ILE A 1 -0.32 -15.53 11.62
N ILE A 2 -0.99 -14.39 11.89
CA ILE A 2 -1.40 -13.39 10.89
C ILE A 2 -0.21 -12.90 10.04
N LEU A 3 0.91 -12.52 10.66
CA LEU A 3 2.11 -12.08 9.96
C LEU A 3 2.72 -13.13 9.02
N GLN A 4 2.47 -14.41 9.28
CA GLN A 4 2.90 -15.51 8.43
C GLN A 4 1.99 -15.66 7.22
N TYR A 5 0.67 -15.47 7.39
CA TYR A 5 -0.27 -15.44 6.26
C TYR A 5 -0.01 -14.26 5.33
N GLN A 6 0.32 -13.09 5.88
CA GLN A 6 0.71 -11.93 5.07
C GLN A 6 2.02 -12.21 4.30
N GLY A 7 3.02 -12.81 4.94
CA GLY A 7 4.25 -13.20 4.25
C GLY A 7 4.01 -14.24 3.13
N GLU A 8 3.04 -15.14 3.32
CA GLU A 8 2.66 -16.13 2.35
C GLU A 8 1.92 -15.50 1.16
N GLU A 9 0.96 -14.61 1.40
CA GLU A 9 0.27 -13.85 0.35
C GLU A 9 1.28 -13.16 -0.57
N HIS A 10 2.28 -12.48 -0.02
CA HIS A 10 3.33 -11.84 -0.80
C HIS A 10 4.12 -12.83 -1.67
N MET A 11 4.49 -13.98 -1.10
CA MET A 11 5.22 -15.01 -1.83
C MET A 11 4.39 -15.63 -2.96
N SER A 12 3.11 -15.89 -2.73
CA SER A 12 2.18 -16.40 -3.74
C SER A 12 1.92 -15.39 -4.84
N ASN A 13 1.74 -14.11 -4.50
CA ASN A 13 1.57 -13.04 -5.47
C ASN A 13 2.81 -12.89 -6.36
N HIS A 14 4.02 -12.88 -5.79
CA HIS A 14 5.25 -12.88 -6.58
C HIS A 14 5.36 -14.08 -7.52
N CYS A 15 4.99 -15.28 -7.05
CA CYS A 15 5.00 -16.49 -7.87
C CYS A 15 4.06 -16.35 -9.07
N ASN A 16 2.85 -15.84 -8.84
CA ASN A 16 1.84 -15.60 -9.88
C ASN A 16 2.28 -14.51 -10.87
N GLU A 17 2.76 -13.36 -10.38
CA GLU A 17 3.24 -12.25 -11.22
C GLU A 17 4.41 -12.64 -12.12
N LYS A 18 5.26 -13.56 -11.67
CA LYS A 18 6.36 -14.12 -12.48
C LYS A 18 5.90 -15.25 -13.41
N GLY A 19 4.62 -15.54 -13.51
CA GLY A 19 4.05 -16.60 -14.36
C GLY A 19 4.52 -18.00 -13.99
N LYS A 20 4.96 -18.20 -12.74
CA LYS A 20 5.40 -19.52 -12.28
C LYS A 20 4.21 -20.35 -11.79
N LYS A 21 4.31 -21.68 -11.95
CA LYS A 21 3.29 -22.60 -11.43
C LYS A 21 3.15 -22.42 -9.93
N LEU A 22 1.91 -22.21 -9.47
CA LEU A 22 1.57 -22.11 -8.05
C LEU A 22 1.66 -23.48 -7.39
N ASP A 23 2.84 -23.78 -6.87
CA ASP A 23 3.13 -24.93 -6.02
C ASP A 23 4.03 -24.51 -4.85
N VAL A 24 4.05 -25.32 -3.80
CA VAL A 24 4.78 -25.02 -2.55
C VAL A 24 6.27 -24.79 -2.79
N ASN A 25 6.89 -25.52 -3.70
CA ASN A 25 8.32 -25.45 -3.96
C ASN A 25 8.70 -24.15 -4.69
N ASN A 26 7.86 -23.70 -5.61
CA ASN A 26 8.06 -22.45 -6.32
C ASN A 26 7.79 -21.24 -5.41
N ILE A 27 6.66 -21.27 -4.68
CA ILE A 27 6.28 -20.16 -3.78
C ILE A 27 7.38 -19.90 -2.74
N LYS A 28 7.98 -20.95 -2.15
CA LYS A 28 9.06 -20.82 -1.17
C LYS A 28 10.32 -20.11 -1.66
N LYS A 29 10.51 -19.98 -2.97
CA LYS A 29 11.68 -19.29 -3.55
C LYS A 29 11.53 -17.77 -3.56
N PHE A 30 10.32 -17.26 -3.33
CA PHE A 30 10.02 -15.83 -3.39
C PHE A 30 10.14 -15.16 -2.02
N PRO A 31 10.46 -13.86 -1.98
CA PRO A 31 10.56 -13.10 -0.74
C PRO A 31 9.19 -12.85 -0.11
N THR A 32 9.19 -12.63 1.20
CA THR A 32 7.99 -12.22 1.97
C THR A 32 7.70 -10.71 1.88
N LEU A 33 8.55 -9.94 1.21
CA LEU A 33 8.37 -8.50 1.01
C LEU A 33 7.79 -8.26 -0.38
N HIS A 34 6.76 -7.42 -0.48
CA HIS A 34 6.09 -7.12 -1.75
C HIS A 34 5.89 -5.60 -1.90
N PRO A 35 6.32 -4.98 -3.03
CA PRO A 35 6.25 -3.52 -3.20
C PRO A 35 4.81 -2.98 -3.27
N ARG A 36 3.84 -3.79 -3.69
CA ARG A 36 2.43 -3.40 -3.85
C ARG A 36 1.55 -3.78 -2.67
N CYS A 37 2.13 -4.04 -1.50
CA CYS A 37 1.37 -4.41 -0.31
C CYS A 37 0.64 -3.21 0.30
N GLY A 38 -0.53 -3.45 0.91
CA GLY A 38 -1.31 -2.44 1.64
C GLY A 38 -0.54 -1.75 2.75
N THR A 39 0.40 -2.42 3.43
CA THR A 39 1.26 -1.79 4.44
C THR A 39 2.24 -0.80 3.82
N ALA A 40 2.79 -1.10 2.63
CA ALA A 40 3.60 -0.14 1.88
C ALA A 40 2.76 1.07 1.45
N PHE A 41 1.52 0.84 1.01
CA PHE A 41 0.59 1.91 0.67
C PHE A 41 0.32 2.85 1.84
N ILE A 42 0.00 2.31 3.03
CA ILE A 42 -0.23 3.12 4.25
C ILE A 42 0.99 3.99 4.59
N MET A 43 2.20 3.44 4.50
CA MET A 43 3.42 4.22 4.75
C MET A 43 3.60 5.38 3.76
N ILE A 44 3.31 5.15 2.47
CA ILE A 44 3.36 6.21 1.46
C ILE A 44 2.27 7.25 1.73
N VAL A 45 1.05 6.84 2.09
CA VAL A 45 -0.04 7.76 2.45
C VAL A 45 0.37 8.67 3.61
N ILE A 46 0.99 8.11 4.65
CA ILE A 46 1.46 8.90 5.81
C ILE A 46 2.51 9.94 5.37
N ILE A 47 3.50 9.54 4.58
CA ILE A 47 4.55 10.45 4.09
C ILE A 47 3.93 11.56 3.23
N VAL A 48 3.09 11.20 2.27
CA VAL A 48 2.41 12.18 1.39
C VAL A 48 1.50 13.11 2.19
N ALA A 49 0.76 12.58 3.19
CA ALA A 49 -0.10 13.38 4.05
C ALA A 49 0.70 14.42 4.86
N ILE A 50 1.84 14.02 5.43
CA ILE A 50 2.72 14.94 6.15
C ILE A 50 3.20 16.07 5.23
N LEU A 51 3.67 15.74 4.03
CA LEU A 51 4.15 16.73 3.06
C LEU A 51 3.02 17.67 2.61
N VAL A 52 1.87 17.11 2.21
CA VAL A 52 0.72 17.92 1.78
C VAL A 52 0.20 18.80 2.90
N PHE A 53 0.03 18.29 4.11
CA PHE A 53 -0.48 19.10 5.23
C PHE A 53 0.52 20.15 5.70
N SER A 54 1.82 19.92 5.56
CA SER A 54 2.85 20.92 5.86
C SER A 54 2.79 22.12 4.91
N ILE A 55 2.42 21.87 3.66
CA ILE A 55 2.33 22.93 2.64
C ILE A 55 0.94 23.58 2.64
N ILE A 56 -0.13 22.78 2.69
CA ILE A 56 -1.49 23.30 2.53
C ILE A 56 -1.94 24.16 3.71
N THR A 57 -1.50 23.84 4.94
CA THR A 57 -1.92 24.59 6.13
C THR A 57 -1.48 26.04 6.11
N PRO A 58 -0.20 26.40 5.85
CA PRO A 58 0.21 27.78 5.66
C PRO A 58 -0.52 28.49 4.51
N ILE A 59 -0.75 27.79 3.38
CA ILE A 59 -1.46 28.35 2.23
C ILE A 59 -2.90 28.73 2.60
N ILE A 60 -3.61 27.85 3.32
CA ILE A 60 -4.97 28.14 3.79
C ILE A 60 -5.00 29.38 4.69
N LEU A 61 -4.07 29.49 5.62
CA LEU A 61 -3.99 30.65 6.52
C LEU A 61 -3.60 31.92 5.79
N MET A 62 -2.85 31.86 4.71
CA MET A 62 -2.51 32.97 3.86
C MET A 62 -3.71 33.46 3.02
N ILE A 63 -4.52 32.54 2.50
CA ILE A 63 -5.72 32.87 1.70
C ILE A 63 -6.87 33.33 2.60
N PHE A 64 -7.00 32.78 3.79
CA PHE A 64 -8.06 33.08 4.75
C PHE A 64 -7.46 33.58 6.07
N PRO A 65 -6.88 34.82 6.09
CA PRO A 65 -6.24 35.37 7.30
C PRO A 65 -7.22 35.54 8.47
N GLN A 66 -8.54 35.64 8.21
CA GLN A 66 -9.57 35.72 9.25
C GLN A 66 -9.56 34.48 10.18
N LEU A 67 -9.03 33.35 9.74
CA LEU A 67 -8.87 32.18 10.58
C LEU A 67 -7.87 32.41 11.74
N LEU A 68 -6.94 33.33 11.59
CA LEU A 68 -5.97 33.67 12.64
C LEU A 68 -6.63 34.45 13.79
N ASP A 69 -7.65 35.27 13.48
CA ASP A 69 -8.40 36.08 14.46
C ASP A 69 -9.46 35.24 15.20
N MET A 70 -9.73 34.03 14.73
CA MET A 70 -10.68 33.12 15.38
C MET A 70 -10.09 32.47 16.63
N ASN A 71 -10.98 32.16 17.58
CA ASN A 71 -10.62 31.31 18.72
C ASN A 71 -9.95 30.01 18.27
N VAL A 72 -9.03 29.51 19.08
CA VAL A 72 -8.21 28.32 18.76
C VAL A 72 -9.05 27.10 18.45
N PHE A 73 -10.14 26.89 19.19
CA PHE A 73 -10.96 25.70 19.04
C PHE A 73 -11.68 25.63 17.66
N PRO A 74 -12.51 26.60 17.24
CA PRO A 74 -13.17 26.55 15.93
C PRO A 74 -12.16 26.55 14.78
N ARG A 75 -11.06 27.28 14.87
CA ARG A 75 -9.99 27.27 13.89
C ARG A 75 -9.42 25.85 13.68
N ARG A 76 -9.14 25.12 14.77
CA ARG A 76 -8.64 23.74 14.68
C ARG A 76 -9.65 22.80 14.04
N VAL A 77 -10.93 22.94 14.39
CA VAL A 77 -12.01 22.13 13.80
C VAL A 77 -12.08 22.33 12.27
N ILE A 78 -12.06 23.58 11.81
CA ILE A 78 -12.07 23.90 10.38
C ILE A 78 -10.85 23.29 9.67
N LEU A 79 -9.65 23.45 10.20
CA LEU A 79 -8.44 22.88 9.61
C LEU A 79 -8.47 21.34 9.59
N ILE A 80 -9.03 20.69 10.59
CA ILE A 80 -9.22 19.25 10.61
C ILE A 80 -10.20 18.81 9.53
N LEU A 81 -11.34 19.48 9.38
CA LEU A 81 -12.31 19.17 8.34
C LEU A 81 -11.71 19.29 6.93
N ILE A 82 -10.93 20.35 6.69
CA ILE A 82 -10.21 20.53 5.43
C ILE A 82 -9.22 19.38 5.20
N ARG A 83 -8.46 18.98 6.21
CA ARG A 83 -7.53 17.84 6.11
C ARG A 83 -8.25 16.53 5.79
N PHE A 84 -9.40 16.27 6.42
CA PHE A 84 -10.22 15.09 6.12
C PHE A 84 -10.74 15.09 4.69
N SER A 85 -11.18 16.26 4.17
CA SER A 85 -11.64 16.35 2.78
C SER A 85 -10.53 16.13 1.75
N LEU A 86 -9.26 16.32 2.14
CA LEU A 86 -8.10 16.06 1.28
C LEU A 86 -7.63 14.59 1.29
N LEU A 87 -8.08 13.77 2.24
CA LEU A 87 -7.64 12.38 2.34
C LEU A 87 -7.88 11.55 1.06
N PRO A 88 -9.02 11.65 0.36
CA PRO A 88 -9.19 10.91 -0.89
C PRO A 88 -8.18 11.31 -1.97
N LEU A 89 -7.84 12.59 -2.07
CA LEU A 89 -6.83 13.08 -3.01
C LEU A 89 -5.44 12.57 -2.63
N ILE A 90 -5.09 12.61 -1.35
CA ILE A 90 -3.82 12.08 -0.83
C ILE A 90 -3.71 10.57 -1.11
N ALA A 91 -4.79 9.82 -0.89
CA ALA A 91 -4.83 8.38 -1.17
C ALA A 91 -4.62 8.11 -2.68
N GLY A 92 -5.27 8.87 -3.56
CA GLY A 92 -5.09 8.76 -5.01
C GLY A 92 -3.65 9.04 -5.46
N ILE A 93 -3.05 10.12 -4.98
CA ILE A 93 -1.63 10.45 -5.25
C ILE A 93 -0.72 9.33 -4.73
N SER A 94 -0.96 8.85 -3.52
CA SER A 94 -0.15 7.78 -2.90
C SER A 94 -0.25 6.47 -3.67
N TYR A 95 -1.44 6.15 -4.21
CA TYR A 95 -1.64 4.97 -5.04
C TYR A 95 -0.85 5.05 -6.36
N GLU A 96 -0.86 6.20 -7.03
CA GLU A 96 -0.07 6.36 -8.25
C GLU A 96 1.44 6.30 -7.95
N LEU A 97 1.90 6.88 -6.84
CA LEU A 97 3.30 6.75 -6.41
C LEU A 97 3.69 5.30 -6.12
N LEU A 98 2.81 4.54 -5.45
CA LEU A 98 3.03 3.11 -5.20
C LEU A 98 3.16 2.33 -6.51
N LYS A 99 2.26 2.57 -7.45
CA LYS A 99 2.22 1.92 -8.78
C LYS A 99 3.48 2.25 -9.59
N LEU A 100 3.87 3.52 -9.62
CA LEU A 100 5.10 3.96 -10.27
C LEU A 100 6.33 3.35 -9.61
N GLY A 101 6.37 3.33 -8.28
CA GLY A 101 7.44 2.71 -7.52
C GLY A 101 7.62 1.23 -7.83
N ALA A 102 6.54 0.48 -7.91
CA ALA A 102 6.56 -0.93 -8.28
C ALA A 102 6.95 -1.16 -9.75
N LYS A 103 6.57 -0.25 -10.66
CA LYS A 103 6.93 -0.33 -12.08
C LYS A 103 8.42 -0.04 -12.32
N TYR A 104 8.98 0.91 -11.59
CA TYR A 104 10.36 1.38 -11.73
C TYR A 104 11.23 1.00 -10.54
N GLU A 105 11.04 -0.21 -10.00
CA GLU A 105 11.76 -0.70 -8.82
C GLU A 105 13.28 -0.74 -8.95
N GLN A 106 13.81 -0.70 -10.18
CA GLN A 106 15.25 -0.62 -10.44
C GLN A 106 15.81 0.81 -10.28
N ASN A 107 14.97 1.84 -10.34
CA ASN A 107 15.38 3.23 -10.20
C ASN A 107 15.71 3.55 -8.74
N PHE A 108 16.86 4.20 -8.50
CA PHE A 108 17.31 4.57 -7.16
C PHE A 108 16.31 5.45 -6.40
N ILE A 109 15.70 6.41 -7.08
CA ILE A 109 14.70 7.33 -6.48
C ILE A 109 13.46 6.54 -6.06
N MET A 110 12.96 5.65 -6.92
CA MET A 110 11.80 4.81 -6.63
C MET A 110 12.08 3.84 -5.49
N LYS A 111 13.29 3.27 -5.43
CA LYS A 111 13.71 2.45 -4.27
C LYS A 111 13.62 3.22 -2.96
N ALA A 112 14.06 4.47 -2.94
CA ALA A 112 13.98 5.31 -1.74
C ALA A 112 12.52 5.57 -1.32
N PHE A 113 11.62 5.78 -2.27
CA PHE A 113 10.18 5.95 -2.00
C PHE A 113 9.51 4.69 -1.46
N ILE A 114 9.88 3.52 -1.96
CA ILE A 114 9.29 2.24 -1.53
C ILE A 114 9.93 1.74 -0.22
N ALA A 115 11.18 2.13 0.06
CA ALA A 115 11.96 1.63 1.18
C ALA A 115 11.25 1.71 2.53
N PRO A 116 10.56 2.81 2.92
CA PRO A 116 9.85 2.86 4.19
C PRO A 116 8.76 1.79 4.29
N GLY A 117 8.02 1.53 3.21
CA GLY A 117 7.01 0.48 3.13
C GLY A 117 7.63 -0.92 3.29
N LEU A 118 8.72 -1.20 2.58
CA LEU A 118 9.43 -2.48 2.69
C LEU A 118 10.06 -2.68 4.09
N LEU A 119 10.55 -1.62 4.72
CA LEU A 119 11.05 -1.68 6.10
C LEU A 119 9.94 -2.04 7.08
N MET A 120 8.75 -1.46 6.92
CA MET A 120 7.59 -1.79 7.74
C MET A 120 7.19 -3.25 7.57
N GLN A 121 7.27 -3.80 6.36
CA GLN A 121 6.97 -5.20 6.09
C GLN A 121 7.94 -6.17 6.79
N LYS A 122 9.18 -5.81 7.07
CA LYS A 122 10.09 -6.64 7.88
C LYS A 122 9.53 -6.92 9.28
N ILE A 123 8.68 -6.03 9.79
CA ILE A 123 8.02 -6.17 11.10
C ILE A 123 6.67 -6.87 10.94
N THR A 124 5.95 -6.57 9.85
CA THR A 124 4.56 -7.03 9.62
C THR A 124 4.45 -8.32 8.82
N THR A 125 5.56 -8.90 8.36
CA THR A 125 5.57 -10.20 7.66
C THR A 125 6.53 -11.18 8.32
N LYS A 126 6.18 -12.47 8.28
CA LYS A 126 7.05 -13.58 8.71
C LYS A 126 6.99 -14.71 7.70
N LYS A 127 8.05 -15.54 7.68
CA LYS A 127 8.09 -16.72 6.83
C LYS A 127 6.97 -17.70 7.22
N PRO A 128 6.13 -18.13 6.27
CA PRO A 128 5.04 -19.06 6.48
C PRO A 128 5.54 -20.49 6.64
N ASN A 129 4.74 -21.33 7.27
CA ASN A 129 4.93 -22.77 7.25
C ASN A 129 4.28 -23.40 6.01
N LYS A 130 4.54 -24.71 5.77
CA LYS A 130 4.03 -25.42 4.58
C LYS A 130 2.50 -25.40 4.49
N ARG A 131 1.79 -25.60 5.61
CA ARG A 131 0.32 -25.61 5.65
C ARG A 131 -0.29 -24.25 5.28
N GLN A 132 0.34 -23.17 5.73
CA GLN A 132 -0.09 -21.80 5.40
C GLN A 132 0.06 -21.52 3.90
N ILE A 133 1.16 -21.98 3.29
CA ILE A 133 1.38 -21.87 1.83
C ILE A 133 0.31 -22.66 1.07
N GLU A 134 -0.06 -23.85 1.54
CA GLU A 134 -1.09 -24.68 0.90
C GLU A 134 -2.46 -24.00 0.94
N VAL A 135 -2.82 -23.36 2.06
CA VAL A 135 -4.09 -22.63 2.22
C VAL A 135 -4.17 -21.44 1.28
N ALA A 136 -3.17 -20.57 1.28
CA ALA A 136 -3.20 -19.38 0.44
C ALA A 136 -3.05 -19.73 -1.05
N MET A 137 -2.26 -20.75 -1.39
CA MET A 137 -2.22 -21.27 -2.76
C MET A 137 -3.63 -21.74 -3.23
N ALA A 138 -4.40 -22.39 -2.37
CA ALA A 138 -5.77 -22.78 -2.69
C ALA A 138 -6.68 -21.54 -2.92
N ALA A 139 -6.55 -20.51 -2.08
CA ALA A 139 -7.29 -19.25 -2.22
C ALA A 139 -6.95 -18.54 -3.54
N VAL A 140 -5.66 -18.35 -3.85
CA VAL A 140 -5.22 -17.70 -5.10
C VAL A 140 -5.69 -18.48 -6.32
N LYS A 141 -5.58 -19.81 -6.32
CA LYS A 141 -6.09 -20.66 -7.43
C LYS A 141 -7.60 -20.48 -7.62
N LYS A 142 -8.36 -20.37 -6.52
CA LYS A 142 -9.81 -20.18 -6.59
C LYS A 142 -10.17 -18.82 -7.19
N ILE A 143 -9.47 -17.77 -6.81
CA ILE A 143 -9.64 -16.42 -7.38
C ILE A 143 -9.36 -16.44 -8.88
N LEU A 144 -8.22 -16.98 -9.31
CA LEU A 144 -7.85 -17.08 -10.72
C LEU A 144 -8.86 -17.89 -11.55
N GLN A 145 -9.46 -18.92 -10.97
CA GLN A 145 -10.56 -19.65 -11.60
C GLN A 145 -11.81 -18.77 -11.77
N LEU A 146 -12.20 -18.03 -10.72
CA LEU A 146 -13.35 -17.11 -10.77
C LEU A 146 -13.14 -15.99 -11.78
N GLU A 147 -11.97 -15.38 -11.86
CA GLU A 147 -11.64 -14.37 -12.87
C GLU A 147 -11.82 -14.89 -14.30
N LYS A 148 -11.40 -16.14 -14.55
CA LYS A 148 -11.59 -16.77 -15.85
C LYS A 148 -13.07 -16.97 -16.20
N TYR A 149 -13.94 -17.25 -15.22
CA TYR A 149 -15.40 -17.41 -15.44
C TYR A 149 -16.13 -16.08 -15.62
N ILE A 150 -15.73 -15.04 -14.89
CA ILE A 150 -16.45 -13.75 -14.89
C ILE A 150 -16.03 -12.88 -16.07
N ASN A 151 -14.93 -13.19 -16.77
CA ASN A 151 -14.35 -12.40 -17.88
C ASN A 151 -14.19 -10.90 -17.52
N ILE A 152 -14.07 -10.61 -16.22
CA ILE A 152 -13.82 -9.28 -15.71
C ILE A 152 -12.31 -9.16 -15.57
N GLY A 153 -11.67 -8.31 -16.40
CA GLY A 153 -10.28 -7.91 -16.25
C GLY A 153 -10.10 -7.05 -14.99
N ILE A 154 -10.56 -7.58 -13.87
CA ILE A 154 -10.31 -6.98 -12.57
C ILE A 154 -8.86 -7.32 -12.24
N PHE A 155 -7.99 -6.36 -12.47
CA PHE A 155 -6.71 -6.33 -11.79
C PHE A 155 -7.03 -6.30 -10.30
N VAL A 156 -6.99 -7.45 -9.65
CA VAL A 156 -7.04 -7.53 -8.20
C VAL A 156 -5.72 -6.94 -7.70
N PHE A 157 -5.78 -5.65 -7.41
CA PHE A 157 -4.73 -4.95 -6.69
C PHE A 157 -4.95 -5.16 -5.19
N PHE A 158 -4.33 -6.17 -4.65
CA PHE A 158 -4.01 -6.26 -3.24
C PHE A 158 -2.55 -6.69 -3.08
#